data_a2319028fe38737e6a03142e7e74fd44
#
_entry.id   a2319028fe38737e6a03142e7e74fd44
#
_cell.length_a   1.000
_cell.length_b   1.000
_cell.length_c   1.000
_cell.angle_alpha   90.00
_cell.angle_beta   90.00
_cell.angle_gamma   90.00
#
_symmetry.space_group_name_H-M   'P 1'
#
loop_
_entity.id
_entity.type
_entity.pdbx_description
1 polymer ?
#
loop_
_entity_poly.entity_id
_entity_poly.type
_entity_poly.pdbx_seq_one_letter_code
_entity_poly.pdbx_strand_id
1 'polypeptide(L)'
;NHEKVLQLQFIDDDVRFINYSTLHPKHDMQHLLKEVSKVIDQSDDPNPLICGVGLGGYWSERIGFLCGIKQVMFNPNLHPENTMAGRIDRPEEYEDIATKCVDQFRAKNQGRCLVILSKEDEIHDNTKTASELEKHYDIIWDESQSHKFKKISQHLQAMKEFKNT
;
A
#
# COMPACT_ATOMS: atom_id res chain seq x y z
N ASN A 1 4.89 13.73 2.58
CA ASN A 1 5.14 12.49 3.32
C ASN A 1 5.52 12.72 4.78
N HIS A 2 6.21 13.82 5.07
CA HIS A 2 6.51 14.18 6.46
C HIS A 2 5.23 14.37 7.29
N GLU A 3 4.22 15.00 6.72
CA GLU A 3 2.93 15.18 7.39
C GLU A 3 2.22 13.88 7.69
N LYS A 4 2.31 12.90 6.76
CA LYS A 4 1.72 11.57 6.99
C LYS A 4 2.47 10.80 8.08
N VAL A 5 3.79 10.93 8.10
CA VAL A 5 4.59 10.31 9.19
C VAL A 5 4.16 10.87 10.55
N LEU A 6 3.98 12.18 10.67
CA LEU A 6 3.51 12.80 11.89
C LEU A 6 2.11 12.32 12.29
N GLN A 7 1.20 12.20 11.32
CA GLN A 7 -0.14 11.68 11.59
C GLN A 7 -0.09 10.22 12.05
N LEU A 8 0.72 9.38 11.40
CA LEU A 8 0.87 7.98 11.76
C LEU A 8 1.45 7.76 13.16
N GLN A 9 2.15 8.75 13.70
CA GLN A 9 2.67 8.67 15.07
C GLN A 9 1.56 8.59 16.12
N PHE A 10 0.33 8.94 15.78
CA PHE A 10 -0.84 8.67 16.62
C PHE A 10 -1.03 7.16 16.86
N ILE A 11 -0.64 6.33 15.88
CA ILE A 11 -0.80 4.87 15.96
C ILE A 11 0.39 4.23 16.69
N ASP A 12 1.60 4.67 16.37
CA ASP A 12 2.84 4.15 16.93
C ASP A 12 3.94 5.22 16.81
N ASP A 13 4.75 5.38 17.84
CA ASP A 13 5.85 6.35 17.82
C ASP A 13 6.92 6.00 16.81
N ASP A 14 7.15 4.71 16.54
CA ASP A 14 8.14 4.25 15.57
C ASP A 14 7.53 4.15 14.18
N VAL A 15 7.56 5.28 13.48
CA VAL A 15 7.10 5.37 12.08
C VAL A 15 8.30 5.65 11.20
N ARG A 16 8.50 4.81 10.21
CA ARG A 16 9.62 4.94 9.28
C ARG A 16 9.12 5.14 7.85
N PHE A 17 9.72 6.10 7.16
CA PHE A 17 9.44 6.36 5.76
C PHE A 17 10.53 5.72 4.91
N ILE A 18 10.12 4.92 3.92
CA ILE A 18 11.04 4.24 3.01
C ILE A 18 10.92 4.85 1.63
N ASN A 19 12.01 5.43 1.14
CA ASN A 19 12.11 5.96 -0.21
C ASN A 19 12.44 4.86 -1.21
N TYR A 20 11.95 5.01 -2.43
CA TYR A 20 12.31 4.15 -3.56
C TYR A 20 12.26 4.97 -4.85
N SER A 21 12.86 4.45 -5.93
CA SER A 21 13.07 5.25 -7.15
C SER A 21 11.79 5.59 -7.90
N THR A 22 10.78 4.72 -7.85
CA THR A 22 9.56 4.73 -8.67
C THR A 22 9.79 4.44 -10.16
N LEU A 23 11.05 4.33 -10.59
CA LEU A 23 11.44 4.25 -12.00
C LEU A 23 11.86 2.85 -12.45
N HIS A 24 12.24 1.99 -11.50
CA HIS A 24 12.83 0.67 -11.81
C HIS A 24 12.11 -0.42 -11.01
N PRO A 25 11.03 -1.02 -11.56
CA PRO A 25 10.14 -1.89 -10.78
C PRO A 25 10.82 -3.05 -10.07
N LYS A 26 11.64 -3.84 -10.76
CA LYS A 26 12.32 -4.98 -10.13
C LYS A 26 13.34 -4.55 -9.08
N HIS A 27 14.07 -3.48 -9.35
CA HIS A 27 15.00 -2.90 -8.39
C HIS A 27 14.26 -2.37 -7.16
N ASP A 28 13.16 -1.66 -7.38
CA ASP A 28 12.31 -1.12 -6.32
C ASP A 28 11.75 -2.24 -5.45
N MET A 29 11.29 -3.32 -6.06
CA MET A 29 10.79 -4.48 -5.32
C MET A 29 11.86 -5.07 -4.39
N GLN A 30 13.06 -5.30 -4.90
CA GLN A 30 14.17 -5.84 -4.11
C GLN A 30 14.57 -4.89 -2.98
N HIS A 31 14.65 -3.59 -3.29
CA HIS A 31 14.98 -2.55 -2.31
C HIS A 31 13.95 -2.50 -1.18
N LEU A 32 12.67 -2.49 -1.52
CA LEU A 32 11.58 -2.44 -0.54
C LEU A 32 11.54 -3.71 0.32
N LEU A 33 11.69 -4.88 -0.28
CA LEU A 33 11.77 -6.14 0.48
C LEU A 33 12.90 -6.09 1.52
N LYS A 34 14.07 -5.62 1.11
CA LYS A 34 15.24 -5.52 1.98
C LYS A 34 14.99 -4.52 3.13
N GLU A 35 14.51 -3.32 2.78
CA GLU A 35 14.31 -2.26 3.78
C GLU A 35 13.19 -2.60 4.77
N VAL A 36 12.09 -3.15 4.28
CA VAL A 36 10.96 -3.55 5.15
C VAL A 36 11.38 -4.70 6.06
N SER A 37 12.07 -5.71 5.53
CA SER A 37 12.60 -6.82 6.35
C SER A 37 13.52 -6.31 7.45
N LYS A 38 14.38 -5.33 7.14
CA LYS A 38 15.29 -4.73 8.11
C LYS A 38 14.53 -4.02 9.23
N VAL A 39 13.49 -3.25 8.89
CA VAL A 39 12.65 -2.55 9.87
C VAL A 39 11.95 -3.56 10.79
N ILE A 40 11.39 -4.63 10.23
CA ILE A 40 10.73 -5.69 10.99
C ILE A 40 11.72 -6.34 11.99
N ASP A 41 12.92 -6.67 11.52
CA ASP A 41 13.94 -7.31 12.34
C ASP A 41 14.43 -6.40 13.49
N GLN A 42 14.39 -5.10 13.31
CA GLN A 42 14.78 -4.11 14.30
C GLN A 42 13.67 -3.72 15.27
N SER A 43 12.44 -4.18 15.02
CA SER A 43 11.26 -3.79 15.79
C SER A 43 10.84 -4.91 16.75
N ASP A 44 10.35 -4.52 17.93
CA ASP A 44 9.71 -5.43 18.89
C ASP A 44 8.19 -5.45 18.72
N ASP A 45 7.65 -4.75 17.72
CA ASP A 45 6.22 -4.66 17.47
C ASP A 45 5.70 -6.02 16.99
N PRO A 46 4.74 -6.64 17.72
CA PRO A 46 4.16 -7.92 17.30
C PRO A 46 3.22 -7.80 16.09
N ASN A 47 2.77 -6.59 15.77
CA ASN A 47 1.79 -6.32 14.71
C ASN A 47 2.23 -5.15 13.82
N PRO A 48 3.36 -5.25 13.13
CA PRO A 48 3.80 -4.17 12.25
C PRO A 48 2.80 -3.92 11.12
N LEU A 49 2.74 -2.68 10.65
CA LEU A 49 1.82 -2.22 9.62
C LEU A 49 2.59 -1.49 8.54
N ILE A 50 2.32 -1.80 7.28
CA ILE A 50 2.85 -1.06 6.14
C ILE A 50 1.73 -0.29 5.46
N CYS A 51 1.98 0.97 5.13
CA CYS A 51 0.98 1.86 4.52
C CYS A 51 1.55 2.52 3.26
N GLY A 52 0.70 2.77 2.29
CA GLY A 52 1.10 3.49 1.08
C GLY A 52 -0.07 4.11 0.34
N VAL A 53 0.25 5.14 -0.43
CA VAL A 53 -0.71 5.89 -1.27
C VAL A 53 -0.35 5.68 -2.74
N GLY A 54 -1.34 5.44 -3.60
CA GLY A 54 -1.13 5.29 -5.02
C GLY A 54 -0.21 4.11 -5.36
N LEU A 55 0.90 4.38 -6.02
CA LEU A 55 1.93 3.35 -6.29
C LEU A 55 2.48 2.77 -4.99
N GLY A 56 2.62 3.59 -3.95
CA GLY A 56 2.99 3.12 -2.62
C GLY A 56 2.00 2.12 -2.05
N GLY A 57 0.71 2.26 -2.37
CA GLY A 57 -0.32 1.28 -2.02
C GLY A 57 -0.10 -0.05 -2.72
N TYR A 58 0.20 -0.03 -4.00
CA TYR A 58 0.54 -1.22 -4.77
C TYR A 58 1.68 -2.01 -4.09
N TRP A 59 2.75 -1.30 -3.74
CA TRP A 59 3.89 -1.93 -3.07
C TRP A 59 3.56 -2.40 -1.66
N SER A 60 2.77 -1.64 -0.91
CA SER A 60 2.38 -2.01 0.46
C SER A 60 1.65 -3.35 0.49
N GLU A 61 0.74 -3.59 -0.45
CA GLU A 61 0.03 -4.86 -0.55
C GLU A 61 0.99 -6.02 -0.80
N ARG A 62 1.84 -5.89 -1.83
CA ARG A 62 2.72 -6.98 -2.25
C ARG A 62 3.85 -7.23 -1.26
N ILE A 63 4.53 -6.19 -0.84
CA ILE A 63 5.65 -6.30 0.11
C ILE A 63 5.12 -6.75 1.47
N GLY A 64 4.00 -6.21 1.92
CA GLY A 64 3.38 -6.62 3.18
C GLY A 64 2.97 -8.08 3.17
N PHE A 65 2.40 -8.56 2.07
CA PHE A 65 2.07 -9.98 1.91
C PHE A 65 3.33 -10.86 1.99
N LEU A 66 4.37 -10.49 1.25
CA LEU A 66 5.62 -11.28 1.23
C LEU A 66 6.34 -11.28 2.58
N CYS A 67 6.26 -10.18 3.31
CA CYS A 67 6.88 -10.07 4.64
C CYS A 67 5.99 -10.53 5.79
N GLY A 68 4.75 -10.91 5.50
CA GLY A 68 3.82 -11.43 6.51
C GLY A 68 3.28 -10.38 7.47
N ILE A 69 3.16 -9.12 7.05
CA ILE A 69 2.65 -8.03 7.87
C ILE A 69 1.39 -7.43 7.26
N LYS A 70 0.56 -6.80 8.09
CA LYS A 70 -0.67 -6.16 7.65
C LYS A 70 -0.41 -4.91 6.81
N GLN A 71 -1.34 -4.59 5.93
CA GLN A 71 -1.21 -3.49 4.98
C GLN A 71 -2.40 -2.55 5.05
N VAL A 72 -2.15 -1.26 4.78
CA VAL A 72 -3.19 -0.27 4.51
C VAL A 72 -2.87 0.42 3.20
N MET A 73 -3.82 0.40 2.28
CA MET A 73 -3.69 1.07 0.98
C MET A 73 -4.62 2.27 0.90
N PHE A 74 -4.07 3.40 0.50
CA PHE A 74 -4.84 4.61 0.18
C PHE A 74 -4.80 4.83 -1.33
N ASN A 75 -5.96 4.82 -1.99
CA ASN A 75 -6.06 5.05 -3.44
C ASN A 75 -5.00 4.28 -4.24
N PRO A 76 -4.90 2.96 -4.10
CA PRO A 76 -3.80 2.21 -4.70
C PRO A 76 -3.85 2.22 -6.22
N ASN A 77 -2.66 2.26 -6.83
CA ASN A 77 -2.49 2.00 -8.25
C ASN A 77 -2.30 0.50 -8.43
N LEU A 78 -3.36 -0.22 -8.84
CA LEU A 78 -3.33 -1.69 -8.92
C LEU A 78 -2.67 -2.21 -10.19
N HIS A 79 -2.58 -1.39 -11.23
CA HIS A 79 -2.12 -1.81 -12.56
C HIS A 79 -1.02 -0.89 -13.09
N PRO A 80 0.14 -0.82 -12.39
CA PRO A 80 1.24 0.04 -12.85
C PRO A 80 1.81 -0.39 -14.20
N GLU A 81 1.63 -1.64 -14.62
CA GLU A 81 1.97 -2.10 -15.95
C GLU A 81 1.29 -1.28 -17.06
N ASN A 82 0.12 -0.73 -16.76
CA ASN A 82 -0.62 0.13 -17.67
C ASN A 82 -0.38 1.62 -17.39
N THR A 83 -0.51 2.02 -16.12
CA THR A 83 -0.47 3.44 -15.74
C THR A 83 0.93 4.05 -15.80
N MET A 84 1.96 3.23 -15.67
CA MET A 84 3.36 3.67 -15.74
C MET A 84 3.96 3.51 -17.14
N ALA A 85 3.21 2.96 -18.08
CA ALA A 85 3.65 2.87 -19.47
C ALA A 85 3.91 4.28 -20.04
N GLY A 86 5.07 4.46 -20.66
CA GLY A 86 5.49 5.78 -21.18
C GLY A 86 6.08 6.73 -20.14
N ARG A 87 6.09 6.35 -18.86
CA ARG A 87 6.65 7.17 -17.79
C ARG A 87 7.98 6.64 -17.25
N ILE A 88 8.25 5.36 -17.48
CA ILE A 88 9.47 4.70 -17.02
C ILE A 88 10.04 3.88 -18.15
N ASP A 89 11.33 3.49 -18.05
CA ASP A 89 12.04 2.79 -19.10
C ASP A 89 11.58 1.35 -19.33
N ARG A 90 11.16 0.67 -18.26
CA ARG A 90 10.84 -0.76 -18.32
C ARG A 90 9.49 -1.06 -17.65
N PRO A 91 8.38 -0.52 -18.17
CA PRO A 91 7.06 -0.78 -17.58
C PRO A 91 6.66 -2.25 -17.63
N GLU A 92 7.20 -3.02 -18.58
CA GLU A 92 6.98 -4.46 -18.69
C GLU A 92 7.47 -5.25 -17.48
N GLU A 93 8.36 -4.68 -16.67
CA GLU A 93 8.75 -5.32 -15.42
C GLU A 93 7.60 -5.46 -14.44
N TYR A 94 6.64 -4.54 -14.45
CA TYR A 94 5.43 -4.67 -13.63
C TYR A 94 4.57 -5.85 -14.07
N GLU A 95 4.46 -6.08 -15.39
CA GLU A 95 3.73 -7.23 -15.91
C GLU A 95 4.41 -8.53 -15.50
N ASP A 96 5.74 -8.59 -15.57
CA ASP A 96 6.51 -9.75 -15.12
C ASP A 96 6.33 -10.02 -13.63
N ILE A 97 6.33 -8.97 -12.81
CA ILE A 97 6.05 -9.08 -11.37
C ILE A 97 4.65 -9.66 -11.14
N ALA A 98 3.66 -9.19 -11.89
CA ALA A 98 2.28 -9.67 -11.77
C ALA A 98 2.16 -11.14 -12.15
N THR A 99 2.80 -11.58 -13.24
CA THR A 99 2.74 -12.97 -13.70
C THR A 99 3.48 -13.95 -12.78
N LYS A 100 4.53 -13.48 -12.11
CA LYS A 100 5.32 -14.30 -11.18
C LYS A 100 4.79 -14.24 -9.75
N CYS A 101 3.71 -13.54 -9.52
CA CYS A 101 3.10 -13.45 -8.20
C CYS A 101 2.57 -14.83 -7.75
N VAL A 102 2.52 -15.03 -6.44
CA VAL A 102 1.89 -16.22 -5.85
C VAL A 102 0.45 -16.31 -6.35
N ASP A 103 0.07 -17.48 -6.85
CA ASP A 103 -1.29 -17.72 -7.34
C ASP A 103 -2.32 -17.42 -6.24
N GLN A 104 -3.36 -16.66 -6.59
CA GLN A 104 -4.43 -16.25 -5.68
C GLN A 104 -3.92 -15.56 -4.41
N PHE A 105 -2.89 -14.71 -4.55
CA PHE A 105 -2.29 -14.09 -3.37
C PHE A 105 -3.30 -13.24 -2.56
N ARG A 106 -4.27 -12.60 -3.21
CA ARG A 106 -5.28 -11.81 -2.49
C ARG A 106 -6.20 -12.68 -1.65
N ALA A 107 -6.59 -13.87 -2.13
CA ALA A 107 -7.34 -14.81 -1.33
C ALA A 107 -6.52 -15.27 -0.11
N LYS A 108 -5.22 -15.49 -0.29
CA LYS A 108 -4.30 -15.85 0.79
C LYS A 108 -4.01 -14.68 1.74
N ASN A 109 -4.18 -13.44 1.27
CA ASN A 109 -3.96 -12.21 2.03
C ASN A 109 -5.24 -11.68 2.69
N GLN A 110 -6.34 -12.39 2.56
CA GLN A 110 -7.65 -11.97 3.07
C GLN A 110 -7.58 -11.66 4.57
N GLY A 111 -8.18 -10.53 4.98
CA GLY A 111 -8.13 -10.07 6.36
C GLY A 111 -6.81 -9.39 6.77
N ARG A 112 -5.86 -9.27 5.85
CA ARG A 112 -4.54 -8.71 6.12
C ARG A 112 -4.33 -7.31 5.53
N CYS A 113 -5.29 -6.81 4.77
CA CYS A 113 -5.20 -5.52 4.10
C CYS A 113 -6.48 -4.71 4.31
N LEU A 114 -6.31 -3.44 4.67
CA LEU A 114 -7.39 -2.45 4.76
C LEU A 114 -7.23 -1.48 3.59
N VAL A 115 -8.33 -1.19 2.90
CA VAL A 115 -8.32 -0.30 1.73
C VAL A 115 -9.13 0.95 2.06
N ILE A 116 -8.55 2.12 1.83
CA ILE A 116 -9.21 3.40 2.03
C ILE A 116 -9.22 4.15 0.70
N LEU A 117 -10.41 4.39 0.19
CA LEU A 117 -10.61 4.98 -1.15
C LEU A 117 -11.29 6.33 -1.06
N SER A 118 -10.79 7.26 -1.83
CA SER A 118 -11.36 8.58 -2.01
C SER A 118 -12.40 8.54 -3.13
N LYS A 119 -13.57 9.14 -2.92
CA LYS A 119 -14.57 9.28 -3.97
C LYS A 119 -14.17 10.32 -5.02
N GLU A 120 -13.32 11.26 -4.64
CA GLU A 120 -12.86 12.38 -5.48
C GLU A 120 -11.44 12.17 -6.03
N ASP A 121 -11.04 10.90 -6.24
CA ASP A 121 -9.73 10.61 -6.83
C ASP A 121 -9.73 11.02 -8.30
N GLU A 122 -8.91 12.01 -8.64
CA GLU A 122 -8.79 12.55 -9.99
C GLU A 122 -7.85 11.73 -10.89
N ILE A 123 -7.12 10.76 -10.33
CA ILE A 123 -6.14 9.93 -11.05
C ILE A 123 -6.71 8.57 -11.41
N HIS A 124 -7.40 7.91 -10.47
CA HIS A 124 -7.93 6.56 -10.64
C HIS A 124 -9.44 6.51 -10.49
N ASP A 125 -10.07 5.61 -11.23
CA ASP A 125 -11.47 5.25 -11.02
C ASP A 125 -11.54 4.26 -9.86
N ASN A 126 -11.81 4.77 -8.65
CA ASN A 126 -11.85 3.95 -7.45
C ASN A 126 -13.06 3.02 -7.39
N THR A 127 -14.07 3.21 -8.25
CA THR A 127 -15.16 2.24 -8.40
C THR A 127 -14.62 0.92 -8.96
N LYS A 128 -13.74 1.00 -9.95
CA LYS A 128 -13.08 -0.19 -10.51
C LYS A 128 -12.13 -0.82 -9.50
N THR A 129 -11.38 0.01 -8.77
CA THR A 129 -10.48 -0.45 -7.71
C THR A 129 -11.25 -1.20 -6.65
N ALA A 130 -12.38 -0.66 -6.19
CA ALA A 130 -13.24 -1.31 -5.21
C ALA A 130 -13.77 -2.65 -5.72
N SER A 131 -14.26 -2.70 -6.97
CA SER A 131 -14.75 -3.94 -7.57
C SER A 131 -13.70 -5.04 -7.57
N GLU A 132 -12.44 -4.69 -7.79
CA GLU A 132 -11.33 -5.64 -7.84
C GLU A 132 -10.96 -6.15 -6.44
N LEU A 133 -11.07 -5.31 -5.41
CA LEU A 133 -10.58 -5.60 -4.06
C LEU A 133 -11.65 -6.05 -3.06
N GLU A 134 -12.92 -5.70 -3.27
CA GLU A 134 -13.98 -5.90 -2.27
C GLU A 134 -14.24 -7.35 -1.91
N LYS A 135 -13.87 -8.29 -2.78
CA LYS A 135 -14.00 -9.74 -2.51
C LYS A 135 -13.01 -10.23 -1.45
N HIS A 136 -11.95 -9.48 -1.21
CA HIS A 136 -10.84 -9.92 -0.39
C HIS A 136 -10.58 -9.02 0.81
N TYR A 137 -10.88 -7.72 0.72
CA TYR A 137 -10.50 -6.72 1.71
C TYR A 137 -11.67 -5.84 2.09
N ASP A 138 -11.67 -5.34 3.32
CA ASP A 138 -12.58 -4.30 3.77
C ASP A 138 -12.19 -2.97 3.15
N ILE A 139 -13.19 -2.21 2.72
CA ILE A 139 -13.01 -0.93 2.04
C ILE A 139 -13.72 0.17 2.83
N ILE A 140 -12.99 1.25 3.12
CA ILE A 140 -13.53 2.47 3.70
C ILE A 140 -13.51 3.55 2.62
N TRP A 141 -14.64 4.24 2.44
CA TRP A 141 -14.75 5.35 1.49
C TRP A 141 -14.60 6.68 2.22
N ASP A 142 -13.80 7.59 1.64
CA ASP A 142 -13.61 8.96 2.11
C ASP A 142 -14.15 9.92 1.05
N GLU A 143 -15.04 10.82 1.44
CA GLU A 143 -15.67 11.77 0.50
C GLU A 143 -14.88 13.07 0.36
N SER A 144 -13.88 13.32 1.21
CA SER A 144 -13.22 14.62 1.36
C SER A 144 -11.80 14.70 0.79
N GLN A 145 -11.20 13.57 0.38
CA GLN A 145 -9.80 13.53 -0.04
C GLN A 145 -9.64 13.38 -1.55
N SER A 146 -8.53 13.91 -2.07
CA SER A 146 -8.08 13.69 -3.43
C SER A 146 -7.15 12.47 -3.49
N HIS A 147 -6.56 12.20 -4.66
CA HIS A 147 -5.67 11.05 -4.87
C HIS A 147 -4.52 10.99 -3.85
N LYS A 148 -3.87 12.12 -3.57
CA LYS A 148 -2.69 12.17 -2.68
C LYS A 148 -3.01 11.90 -1.22
N PHE A 149 -4.26 11.95 -0.84
CA PHE A 149 -4.70 11.67 0.53
C PHE A 149 -3.91 12.48 1.56
N LYS A 150 -3.95 13.80 1.47
CA LYS A 150 -3.15 14.70 2.31
C LYS A 150 -3.44 14.55 3.79
N LYS A 151 -4.71 14.28 4.14
CA LYS A 151 -5.16 14.15 5.52
C LYS A 151 -5.70 12.75 5.76
N ILE A 152 -5.03 12.01 6.62
CA ILE A 152 -5.43 10.66 7.01
C ILE A 152 -5.98 10.60 8.44
N SER A 153 -6.06 11.76 9.11
CA SER A 153 -6.39 11.85 10.54
C SER A 153 -7.70 11.17 10.92
N GLN A 154 -8.73 11.27 10.09
CA GLN A 154 -10.02 10.63 10.38
C GLN A 154 -10.01 9.10 10.23
N HIS A 155 -8.94 8.54 9.70
CA HIS A 155 -8.79 7.09 9.51
C HIS A 155 -7.82 6.45 10.50
N LEU A 156 -7.13 7.23 11.32
CA LEU A 156 -6.11 6.74 12.23
C LEU A 156 -6.67 5.76 13.25
N GLN A 157 -7.87 5.99 13.77
CA GLN A 157 -8.48 5.08 14.73
C GLN A 157 -8.81 3.73 14.08
N ALA A 158 -9.38 3.74 12.88
CA ALA A 158 -9.67 2.51 12.13
C ALA A 158 -8.39 1.74 11.80
N MET A 159 -7.32 2.45 11.42
CA MET A 159 -6.03 1.86 11.15
C MET A 159 -5.42 1.23 12.40
N LYS A 160 -5.51 1.91 13.54
CA LYS A 160 -5.01 1.41 14.82
C LYS A 160 -5.75 0.14 15.24
N GLU A 161 -7.06 0.12 15.12
CA GLU A 161 -7.89 -1.05 15.40
C GLU A 161 -7.52 -2.21 14.47
N PHE A 162 -7.37 -1.93 13.19
CA PHE A 162 -6.94 -2.93 12.20
C PHE A 162 -5.56 -3.51 12.53
N LYS A 163 -4.63 -2.66 12.89
CA LYS A 163 -3.27 -3.09 13.29
C LYS A 163 -3.30 -4.08 14.44
N ASN A 164 -4.18 -3.86 15.41
CA ASN A 164 -4.20 -4.60 16.67
C ASN A 164 -5.22 -5.75 16.72
N THR A 165 -5.92 -6.01 15.63
CA THR A 165 -6.78 -7.21 15.51
C THR A 165 -5.99 -8.46 15.09
#